data_0e97aa694db6c4749f83636a59b4886e
#
_entry.id   0e97aa694db6c4749f83636a59b4886e
#
_cell.length_a   1.000
_cell.length_b   1.000
_cell.length_c   1.000
_cell.angle_alpha   90.00
_cell.angle_beta   90.00
_cell.angle_gamma   90.00
#
_symmetry.space_group_name_H-M   'P 1'
#
loop_
_entity.id
_entity.type
_entity.pdbx_description
1 polymer ?
#
loop_
_entity_poly.entity_id
_entity_poly.type
_entity_poly.pdbx_seq_one_letter_code
_entity_poly.pdbx_strand_id
1 'polypeptide(L)'
;MIEKNKSLSVFLLHFLERLNGCESIEKKITESLTDICTFYKFKKGFVYQTDGFRYFFLKETIGNEDHSLKPRFEMSEMTKMHSDRMKVKNRPFYASRNDDNSLVDIDVLDFHKTDSLLVRQFEDSEGKIIGFIGFAGREDTTPFTDEELQTIHLLLGSLSKEIAVREYKEREVRASNTLGSIMNNMGVDIYVNSFDSHDMLYANASMAAPYGGIKHFEGKKCWQALYTDKTGECEFCPKRHLIDENGLPTKVYSWDYQRPFDQCWFRVFSAAFPWIDGQMAHVITSVDIDHQKKIEEELIIAKDKAENLDRLKSAFLANMSHEIRTPLNSIVGFASMLVEEEDKEERQGYIEIMQENTELLLQLISDILDLSKIEAGTLDFNMGYLNIRDFRQNI
;
A
#
# COMPACT_ATOMS: atom_id res chain seq x y z
N MET A 1 -9.06 8.72 64.03
CA MET A 1 -9.90 7.96 63.09
C MET A 1 -10.98 8.84 62.48
N ILE A 2 -11.80 9.57 63.23
CA ILE A 2 -12.89 10.41 62.74
C ILE A 2 -12.38 11.56 61.83
N GLU A 3 -11.29 12.24 62.17
CA GLU A 3 -10.72 13.30 61.32
C GLU A 3 -10.12 12.78 60.00
N LYS A 4 -9.47 11.59 60.02
CA LYS A 4 -8.91 10.97 58.81
C LYS A 4 -10.02 10.55 57.83
N ASN A 5 -11.12 9.98 58.33
CA ASN A 5 -12.28 9.62 57.53
C ASN A 5 -13.00 10.84 56.92
N LYS A 6 -13.07 11.95 57.66
CA LYS A 6 -13.64 13.21 57.14
C LYS A 6 -12.77 13.81 56.02
N SER A 7 -11.45 13.75 56.20
CA SER A 7 -10.46 14.17 55.19
C SER A 7 -10.56 13.30 53.92
N LEU A 8 -10.70 11.97 54.06
CA LEU A 8 -10.79 11.03 52.94
C LEU A 8 -12.10 11.28 52.14
N SER A 9 -13.24 11.50 52.80
CA SER A 9 -14.53 11.75 52.14
C SER A 9 -14.48 13.03 51.30
N VAL A 10 -13.90 14.10 51.83
CA VAL A 10 -13.72 15.37 51.13
C VAL A 10 -12.77 15.20 49.91
N PHE A 11 -11.69 14.48 50.09
CA PHE A 11 -10.75 14.17 48.99
C PHE A 11 -11.45 13.39 47.87
N LEU A 12 -12.21 12.34 48.20
CA LEU A 12 -12.92 11.53 47.22
C LEU A 12 -13.96 12.36 46.43
N LEU A 13 -14.73 13.21 47.13
CA LEU A 13 -15.69 14.06 46.46
C LEU A 13 -15.02 15.00 45.45
N HIS A 14 -13.95 15.68 45.87
CA HIS A 14 -13.19 16.60 45.03
C HIS A 14 -12.57 15.93 43.83
N PHE A 15 -12.00 14.72 44.00
CA PHE A 15 -11.42 13.92 42.94
C PHE A 15 -12.47 13.50 41.91
N LEU A 16 -13.64 13.04 42.33
CA LEU A 16 -14.75 12.64 41.45
C LEU A 16 -15.38 13.83 40.70
N GLU A 17 -15.55 14.97 41.36
CA GLU A 17 -16.01 16.20 40.72
C GLU A 17 -15.06 16.62 39.59
N ARG A 18 -13.75 16.52 39.82
CA ARG A 18 -12.75 16.85 38.84
C ARG A 18 -12.76 15.90 37.63
N LEU A 19 -12.86 14.60 37.85
CA LEU A 19 -12.99 13.62 36.77
C LEU A 19 -14.22 13.86 35.90
N ASN A 20 -15.33 14.27 36.50
CA ASN A 20 -16.56 14.54 35.77
C ASN A 20 -16.63 15.96 35.16
N GLY A 21 -15.64 16.83 35.44
CA GLY A 21 -15.56 18.18 34.91
C GLY A 21 -15.38 18.23 33.38
N CYS A 22 -15.56 19.41 32.78
CA CYS A 22 -15.44 19.65 31.34
C CYS A 22 -13.99 19.98 30.87
N GLU A 23 -12.98 19.71 31.69
CA GLU A 23 -11.59 20.03 31.41
C GLU A 23 -10.95 19.02 30.44
N SER A 24 -9.79 19.41 29.85
CA SER A 24 -9.02 18.49 29.03
C SER A 24 -8.57 17.29 29.82
N ILE A 25 -8.46 16.13 29.19
CA ILE A 25 -8.08 14.90 29.91
C ILE A 25 -6.64 14.95 30.43
N GLU A 26 -5.70 15.62 29.73
CA GLU A 26 -4.35 15.83 30.21
C GLU A 26 -4.38 16.55 31.55
N LYS A 27 -5.17 17.62 31.63
CA LYS A 27 -5.33 18.37 32.87
C LYS A 27 -5.94 17.52 33.96
N LYS A 28 -6.98 16.73 33.65
CA LYS A 28 -7.61 15.79 34.59
C LYS A 28 -6.60 14.76 35.12
N ILE A 29 -5.78 14.17 34.25
CA ILE A 29 -4.76 13.19 34.63
C ILE A 29 -3.73 13.86 35.55
N THR A 30 -3.15 14.98 35.11
CA THR A 30 -2.10 15.70 35.85
C THR A 30 -2.59 16.11 37.23
N GLU A 31 -3.77 16.70 37.32
CA GLU A 31 -4.36 17.10 38.59
C GLU A 31 -4.75 15.91 39.48
N SER A 32 -5.27 14.82 38.90
CA SER A 32 -5.58 13.58 39.63
C SER A 32 -4.32 12.92 40.21
N LEU A 33 -3.23 12.89 39.42
CA LEU A 33 -1.93 12.43 39.94
C LEU A 33 -1.43 13.33 41.09
N THR A 34 -1.55 14.65 40.93
CA THR A 34 -1.16 15.63 41.97
C THR A 34 -1.94 15.42 43.25
N ASP A 35 -3.25 15.25 43.17
CA ASP A 35 -4.11 15.03 44.34
C ASP A 35 -3.76 13.76 45.09
N ILE A 36 -3.54 12.65 44.36
CA ILE A 36 -3.14 11.37 44.97
C ILE A 36 -1.72 11.48 45.58
N CYS A 37 -0.77 12.11 44.87
CA CYS A 37 0.57 12.35 45.40
C CYS A 37 0.53 13.14 46.70
N THR A 38 -0.24 14.21 46.72
CA THR A 38 -0.37 15.10 47.88
C THR A 38 -1.07 14.39 49.06
N PHE A 39 -2.17 13.71 48.83
CA PHE A 39 -2.96 13.05 49.84
C PHE A 39 -2.22 11.85 50.46
N TYR A 40 -1.58 11.00 49.65
CA TYR A 40 -0.88 9.81 50.12
C TYR A 40 0.64 9.99 50.27
N LYS A 41 1.11 11.23 50.08
CA LYS A 41 2.52 11.64 50.25
C LYS A 41 3.52 10.89 49.36
N PHE A 42 3.17 10.70 48.09
CA PHE A 42 4.07 10.21 47.08
C PHE A 42 4.88 11.36 46.46
N LYS A 43 6.18 11.11 46.18
CA LYS A 43 7.03 12.09 45.48
C LYS A 43 6.75 12.17 44.00
N LYS A 44 6.32 11.06 43.39
CA LYS A 44 6.14 10.94 41.93
C LYS A 44 4.84 10.25 41.60
N GLY A 45 4.17 10.74 40.59
CA GLY A 45 3.06 10.10 39.93
C GLY A 45 3.33 9.96 38.43
N PHE A 46 2.90 8.90 37.78
CA PHE A 46 3.16 8.67 36.38
C PHE A 46 2.08 7.84 35.68
N VAL A 47 1.96 8.03 34.36
CA VAL A 47 1.15 7.22 33.47
C VAL A 47 2.01 6.76 32.30
N TYR A 48 2.05 5.45 32.09
CA TYR A 48 2.61 4.83 30.89
C TYR A 48 1.49 4.29 30.02
N GLN A 49 1.62 4.47 28.70
CA GLN A 49 0.72 3.90 27.70
C GLN A 49 1.49 3.16 26.62
N THR A 50 0.91 2.07 26.10
CA THR A 50 1.52 1.28 25.02
C THR A 50 1.27 1.90 23.65
N ASP A 51 2.24 1.71 22.74
CA ASP A 51 2.04 1.95 21.30
C ASP A 51 1.17 0.87 20.61
N GLY A 52 0.78 -0.15 21.36
CA GLY A 52 0.03 -1.31 20.86
C GLY A 52 0.89 -2.44 20.29
N PHE A 53 2.22 -2.24 20.15
CA PHE A 53 3.14 -3.19 19.53
C PHE A 53 4.22 -3.70 20.51
N ARG A 54 5.10 -2.83 20.95
CA ARG A 54 6.33 -3.26 21.65
C ARG A 54 6.66 -2.46 22.88
N TYR A 55 6.31 -1.17 22.93
CA TYR A 55 6.80 -0.25 23.94
C TYR A 55 5.69 0.37 24.77
N PHE A 56 6.02 0.67 26.06
CA PHE A 56 5.29 1.59 26.90
C PHE A 56 6.03 2.93 26.95
N PHE A 57 5.30 4.01 26.75
CA PHE A 57 5.81 5.38 26.77
C PHE A 57 5.28 6.12 27.97
N LEU A 58 6.13 6.88 28.63
CA LEU A 58 5.74 7.81 29.68
C LEU A 58 4.91 8.94 29.04
N LYS A 59 3.64 9.04 29.41
CA LYS A 59 2.72 10.04 28.86
C LYS A 59 2.58 11.24 29.77
N GLU A 60 2.37 11.00 31.07
CA GLU A 60 2.21 12.03 32.06
C GLU A 60 3.05 11.71 33.27
N THR A 61 3.60 12.73 33.94
CA THR A 61 4.38 12.56 35.14
C THR A 61 4.35 13.80 36.02
N ILE A 62 4.42 13.57 37.33
CA ILE A 62 4.55 14.60 38.36
C ILE A 62 5.77 14.23 39.23
N GLY A 63 6.56 15.24 39.64
CA GLY A 63 7.71 15.06 40.52
C GLY A 63 8.87 14.30 39.90
N ASN A 64 9.00 14.19 38.58
CA ASN A 64 10.10 13.51 37.90
C ASN A 64 11.24 14.47 37.48
N GLU A 65 11.55 15.46 38.34
CA GLU A 65 12.61 16.45 38.06
C GLU A 65 13.99 15.81 37.94
N ASP A 66 14.20 14.68 38.62
CA ASP A 66 15.45 13.88 38.60
C ASP A 66 15.56 12.94 37.40
N HIS A 67 14.57 12.94 36.49
CA HIS A 67 14.48 12.06 35.29
C HIS A 67 14.70 10.56 35.60
N SER A 68 14.35 10.11 36.80
CA SER A 68 14.54 8.71 37.21
C SER A 68 13.56 7.75 36.52
N LEU A 69 12.40 8.24 36.07
CA LEU A 69 11.46 7.46 35.31
C LEU A 69 11.94 7.36 33.86
N LYS A 70 12.02 6.14 33.33
CA LYS A 70 12.41 5.91 31.93
C LYS A 70 11.37 6.52 30.97
N PRO A 71 11.78 7.23 29.90
CA PRO A 71 10.81 7.79 28.93
C PRO A 71 10.06 6.70 28.16
N ARG A 72 10.65 5.51 28.03
CA ARG A 72 10.01 4.30 27.47
C ARG A 72 10.69 3.04 27.98
N PHE A 73 9.97 1.91 27.91
CA PHE A 73 10.52 0.56 28.14
C PHE A 73 9.79 -0.48 27.28
N GLU A 74 10.43 -1.65 27.09
CA GLU A 74 9.82 -2.72 26.30
C GLU A 74 8.78 -3.49 27.11
N MET A 75 7.73 -3.95 26.40
CA MET A 75 6.70 -4.81 27.01
C MET A 75 7.29 -6.11 27.59
N SER A 76 8.35 -6.63 26.99
CA SER A 76 9.09 -7.81 27.47
C SER A 76 9.77 -7.60 28.81
N GLU A 77 10.25 -6.39 29.11
CA GLU A 77 10.84 -6.05 30.41
C GLU A 77 9.78 -6.10 31.52
N MET A 78 8.56 -5.66 31.19
CA MET A 78 7.43 -5.71 32.09
C MET A 78 6.92 -7.11 32.38
N THR A 79 6.80 -7.94 31.33
CA THR A 79 6.30 -9.31 31.46
C THR A 79 7.18 -10.14 32.41
N LYS A 80 8.49 -9.88 32.37
CA LYS A 80 9.44 -10.55 33.29
C LYS A 80 9.33 -10.12 34.76
N MET A 81 8.93 -8.85 35.01
CA MET A 81 8.91 -8.26 36.33
C MET A 81 7.53 -8.32 37.01
N HIS A 82 6.42 -8.35 36.24
CA HIS A 82 5.11 -8.02 36.78
C HIS A 82 3.95 -8.98 36.42
N SER A 83 4.15 -9.99 35.55
CA SER A 83 3.02 -10.68 34.91
C SER A 83 2.07 -11.41 35.84
N ASP A 84 2.57 -11.99 36.92
CA ASP A 84 1.74 -12.86 37.80
C ASP A 84 1.23 -12.15 39.07
N ARG A 85 1.85 -11.04 39.49
CA ARG A 85 1.55 -10.35 40.75
C ARG A 85 0.65 -9.13 40.59
N MET A 86 0.74 -8.41 39.45
CA MET A 86 -0.18 -7.29 39.20
C MET A 86 -1.63 -7.74 38.90
N LYS A 87 -1.84 -9.04 38.64
CA LYS A 87 -3.16 -9.64 38.44
C LYS A 87 -3.97 -9.85 39.73
N VAL A 88 -3.57 -9.25 40.85
CA VAL A 88 -4.39 -9.28 42.06
C VAL A 88 -5.68 -8.52 41.77
N LYS A 89 -6.78 -9.26 41.54
CA LYS A 89 -8.09 -8.68 41.35
C LYS A 89 -8.45 -7.82 42.56
N ASN A 90 -8.86 -6.60 42.29
CA ASN A 90 -9.45 -5.61 43.22
C ASN A 90 -8.47 -4.82 44.11
N ARG A 91 -7.17 -4.80 43.91
CA ARG A 91 -6.29 -3.84 44.56
C ARG A 91 -5.07 -3.50 43.68
N PRO A 92 -4.46 -2.28 43.84
CA PRO A 92 -3.20 -1.95 43.17
C PRO A 92 -2.05 -2.78 43.76
N PHE A 93 -1.02 -3.02 42.94
CA PHE A 93 0.24 -3.56 43.43
C PHE A 93 0.95 -2.50 44.25
N TYR A 94 1.41 -2.87 45.46
CA TYR A 94 2.23 -2.01 46.32
C TYR A 94 3.45 -2.77 46.78
N ALA A 95 4.64 -2.15 46.68
CA ALA A 95 5.90 -2.63 47.15
C ALA A 95 6.65 -1.52 47.92
N SER A 96 7.36 -1.88 48.98
CA SER A 96 8.18 -0.95 49.75
C SER A 96 9.41 -1.68 50.33
N ARG A 97 10.58 -1.03 50.33
CA ARG A 97 11.82 -1.57 50.94
C ARG A 97 11.69 -1.73 52.44
N ASN A 98 10.78 -1.02 53.08
CA ASN A 98 10.53 -1.05 54.51
C ASN A 98 9.52 -2.14 54.94
N ASP A 99 9.03 -2.97 54.00
CA ASP A 99 8.08 -4.02 54.31
C ASP A 99 8.79 -5.36 54.36
N ASP A 100 8.77 -6.03 55.53
CA ASP A 100 9.50 -7.30 55.81
C ASP A 100 9.06 -8.47 54.90
N ASN A 101 7.90 -8.35 54.25
CA ASN A 101 7.37 -9.31 53.26
C ASN A 101 7.87 -9.08 51.84
N SER A 102 8.78 -8.15 51.60
CA SER A 102 9.06 -7.61 50.26
C SER A 102 10.28 -8.20 49.56
N LEU A 103 10.84 -9.33 49.97
CA LEU A 103 12.02 -9.96 49.35
C LEU A 103 11.90 -10.25 47.86
N VAL A 104 10.71 -10.08 47.27
CA VAL A 104 10.42 -10.41 45.87
C VAL A 104 10.24 -9.18 44.98
N ASP A 105 10.16 -7.99 45.58
CA ASP A 105 9.77 -6.77 44.85
C ASP A 105 10.93 -5.78 44.66
N ILE A 106 12.14 -6.16 45.10
CA ILE A 106 13.35 -5.31 45.03
C ILE A 106 13.72 -4.98 43.58
N ASP A 107 13.61 -5.95 42.66
CA ASP A 107 13.92 -5.74 41.26
C ASP A 107 13.01 -4.68 40.60
N VAL A 108 11.74 -4.63 41.01
CA VAL A 108 10.77 -3.63 40.55
C VAL A 108 11.10 -2.24 41.09
N LEU A 109 11.47 -2.16 42.38
CA LEU A 109 11.88 -0.91 43.04
C LEU A 109 13.18 -0.38 42.42
N ASP A 110 14.13 -1.26 42.11
CA ASP A 110 15.39 -0.91 41.47
C ASP A 110 15.17 -0.45 40.00
N PHE A 111 14.28 -1.09 39.30
CA PHE A 111 13.90 -0.66 37.94
C PHE A 111 13.37 0.77 37.91
N HIS A 112 12.53 1.14 38.87
CA HIS A 112 11.97 2.47 39.01
C HIS A 112 12.82 3.42 39.88
N LYS A 113 13.96 2.97 40.37
CA LYS A 113 14.88 3.72 41.26
C LYS A 113 14.14 4.39 42.43
N THR A 114 13.34 3.61 43.13
CA THR A 114 12.48 4.10 44.22
C THR A 114 12.49 3.15 45.41
N ASP A 115 12.17 3.66 46.60
CA ASP A 115 12.04 2.88 47.82
C ASP A 115 10.60 2.34 48.03
N SER A 116 9.63 2.88 47.33
CA SER A 116 8.26 2.40 47.37
C SER A 116 7.56 2.66 46.02
N LEU A 117 6.71 1.75 45.63
CA LEU A 117 6.00 1.80 44.38
C LEU A 117 4.56 1.29 44.55
N LEU A 118 3.60 2.05 44.04
CA LEU A 118 2.22 1.64 43.90
C LEU A 118 1.83 1.73 42.42
N VAL A 119 1.35 0.65 41.82
CA VAL A 119 1.03 0.59 40.39
C VAL A 119 -0.30 -0.12 40.16
N ARG A 120 -1.07 0.38 39.22
CA ARG A 120 -2.23 -0.28 38.65
C ARG A 120 -2.12 -0.33 37.14
N GLN A 121 -2.28 -1.52 36.57
CA GLN A 121 -2.50 -1.69 35.14
C GLN A 121 -3.93 -1.33 34.75
N PHE A 122 -4.12 -0.89 33.52
CA PHE A 122 -5.43 -0.73 32.91
C PHE A 122 -5.48 -1.38 31.53
N GLU A 123 -6.66 -1.88 31.21
CA GLU A 123 -6.89 -2.75 30.06
C GLU A 123 -7.95 -2.13 29.14
N ASP A 124 -7.95 -2.51 27.87
CA ASP A 124 -9.02 -2.18 26.95
C ASP A 124 -10.24 -3.11 27.15
N SER A 125 -11.25 -2.95 26.29
CA SER A 125 -12.47 -3.76 26.31
C SER A 125 -12.25 -5.25 26.04
N GLU A 126 -11.11 -5.62 25.46
CA GLU A 126 -10.72 -7.01 25.15
C GLU A 126 -9.83 -7.63 26.26
N GLY A 127 -9.52 -6.88 27.32
CA GLY A 127 -8.67 -7.31 28.41
C GLY A 127 -7.17 -7.24 28.09
N LYS A 128 -6.77 -6.51 27.05
CA LYS A 128 -5.39 -6.26 26.72
C LYS A 128 -4.87 -5.07 27.53
N ILE A 129 -3.69 -5.23 28.14
CA ILE A 129 -3.05 -4.14 28.90
C ILE A 129 -2.66 -3.01 27.94
N ILE A 130 -3.19 -1.82 28.17
CA ILE A 130 -2.93 -0.62 27.39
C ILE A 130 -2.13 0.44 28.17
N GLY A 131 -1.93 0.25 29.46
CA GLY A 131 -1.11 1.17 30.24
C GLY A 131 -1.03 0.86 31.72
N PHE A 132 -0.33 1.76 32.42
CA PHE A 132 -0.10 1.72 33.87
C PHE A 132 -0.23 3.12 34.46
N ILE A 133 -0.84 3.20 35.63
CA ILE A 133 -0.79 4.37 36.49
C ILE A 133 -0.03 3.98 37.74
N GLY A 134 0.96 4.77 38.10
CA GLY A 134 1.80 4.46 39.26
C GLY A 134 2.23 5.67 40.06
N PHE A 135 2.67 5.39 41.28
CA PHE A 135 3.20 6.35 42.25
C PHE A 135 4.43 5.79 42.91
N ALA A 136 5.46 6.63 43.09
CA ALA A 136 6.74 6.23 43.59
C ALA A 136 7.24 7.16 44.69
N GLY A 137 8.06 6.62 45.59
CA GLY A 137 8.72 7.38 46.63
C GLY A 137 7.78 7.90 47.71
N ARG A 138 7.05 7.03 48.39
CA ARG A 138 6.17 7.44 49.51
C ARG A 138 6.99 7.89 50.70
N GLU A 139 6.69 9.08 51.22
CA GLU A 139 7.38 9.64 52.41
C GLU A 139 6.86 9.02 53.72
N ASP A 140 5.61 8.61 53.76
CA ASP A 140 4.99 7.96 54.88
C ASP A 140 5.34 6.46 54.89
N THR A 141 6.07 6.01 55.90
CA THR A 141 6.51 4.61 56.05
C THR A 141 5.46 3.70 56.66
N THR A 142 4.29 4.24 57.09
CA THR A 142 3.21 3.41 57.65
C THR A 142 2.59 2.56 56.53
N PRO A 143 2.40 1.25 56.72
CA PRO A 143 1.74 0.40 55.75
C PRO A 143 0.34 0.90 55.41
N PHE A 144 -0.07 0.69 54.15
CA PHE A 144 -1.45 0.94 53.76
C PHE A 144 -2.40 -0.07 54.40
N THR A 145 -3.52 0.43 54.87
CA THR A 145 -4.64 -0.44 55.27
C THR A 145 -5.34 -1.00 54.02
N ASP A 146 -6.03 -2.13 54.16
CA ASP A 146 -6.82 -2.71 53.07
C ASP A 146 -7.88 -1.74 52.55
N GLU A 147 -8.50 -0.92 53.44
CA GLU A 147 -9.45 0.10 53.08
C GLU A 147 -8.84 1.22 52.22
N GLU A 148 -7.63 1.68 52.56
CA GLU A 148 -6.88 2.66 51.78
C GLU A 148 -6.52 2.10 50.39
N LEU A 149 -6.06 0.86 50.29
CA LEU A 149 -5.73 0.22 49.01
C LEU A 149 -6.99 0.02 48.15
N GLN A 150 -8.12 -0.35 48.73
CA GLN A 150 -9.39 -0.43 48.04
C GLN A 150 -9.83 0.95 47.50
N THR A 151 -9.70 1.97 48.29
CA THR A 151 -10.01 3.34 47.90
C THR A 151 -9.18 3.81 46.73
N ILE A 152 -7.84 3.61 46.85
CA ILE A 152 -6.93 3.93 45.73
C ILE A 152 -7.27 3.11 44.49
N HIS A 153 -7.64 1.83 44.66
CA HIS A 153 -8.06 0.99 43.54
C HIS A 153 -9.26 1.57 42.78
N LEU A 154 -10.26 2.06 43.47
CA LEU A 154 -11.44 2.67 42.89
C LEU A 154 -11.10 3.99 42.15
N LEU A 155 -10.29 4.85 42.78
CA LEU A 155 -9.84 6.10 42.16
C LEU A 155 -9.07 5.88 40.90
N LEU A 156 -8.05 5.00 40.95
CA LEU A 156 -7.25 4.64 39.77
C LEU A 156 -8.09 3.91 38.72
N GLY A 157 -9.12 3.15 39.13
CA GLY A 157 -10.07 2.53 38.22
C GLY A 157 -10.86 3.53 37.40
N SER A 158 -11.36 4.57 38.07
CA SER A 158 -12.11 5.64 37.41
C SER A 158 -11.21 6.44 36.44
N LEU A 159 -9.99 6.79 36.87
CA LEU A 159 -9.02 7.47 36.02
C LEU A 159 -8.58 6.61 34.82
N SER A 160 -8.33 5.33 35.04
CA SER A 160 -7.99 4.36 34.00
C SER A 160 -9.05 4.24 32.92
N LYS A 161 -10.32 4.23 33.34
CA LYS A 161 -11.45 4.15 32.41
C LYS A 161 -11.53 5.39 31.51
N GLU A 162 -11.32 6.56 32.07
CA GLU A 162 -11.32 7.82 31.32
C GLU A 162 -10.17 7.84 30.28
N ILE A 163 -8.97 7.41 30.69
CA ILE A 163 -7.81 7.28 29.78
C ILE A 163 -8.09 6.28 28.67
N ALA A 164 -8.67 5.12 28.97
CA ALA A 164 -8.95 4.07 28.01
C ALA A 164 -9.98 4.51 26.96
N VAL A 165 -11.05 5.18 27.36
CA VAL A 165 -12.09 5.72 26.45
C VAL A 165 -11.50 6.72 25.47
N ARG A 166 -10.63 7.60 25.96
CA ARG A 166 -9.94 8.57 25.10
C ARG A 166 -9.01 7.88 24.11
N GLU A 167 -8.15 6.98 24.57
CA GLU A 167 -7.21 6.27 23.71
C GLU A 167 -7.95 5.54 22.58
N TYR A 168 -9.10 4.94 22.90
CA TYR A 168 -9.95 4.30 21.90
C TYR A 168 -10.39 5.31 20.81
N LYS A 169 -10.92 6.47 21.22
CA LYS A 169 -11.36 7.51 20.28
C LYS A 169 -10.21 8.06 19.43
N GLU A 170 -9.05 8.29 20.05
CA GLU A 170 -7.87 8.78 19.32
C GLU A 170 -7.32 7.75 18.31
N ARG A 171 -7.36 6.46 18.66
CA ARG A 171 -7.01 5.36 17.75
C ARG A 171 -7.96 5.28 16.58
N GLU A 172 -9.26 5.39 16.84
CA GLU A 172 -10.28 5.39 15.79
C GLU A 172 -10.06 6.54 14.80
N VAL A 173 -9.86 7.76 15.32
CA VAL A 173 -9.58 8.95 14.48
C VAL A 173 -8.27 8.78 13.69
N ARG A 174 -7.20 8.29 14.35
CA ARG A 174 -5.93 8.04 13.67
C ARG A 174 -6.05 6.97 12.59
N ALA A 175 -6.74 5.87 12.85
CA ALA A 175 -6.99 4.82 11.87
C ALA A 175 -7.79 5.35 10.67
N SER A 176 -8.85 6.11 10.92
CA SER A 176 -9.66 6.75 9.87
C SER A 176 -8.83 7.71 9.01
N ASN A 177 -8.03 8.59 9.64
CA ASN A 177 -7.15 9.52 8.94
C ASN A 177 -6.07 8.80 8.12
N THR A 178 -5.50 7.72 8.65
CA THR A 178 -4.51 6.91 7.96
C THR A 178 -5.10 6.23 6.74
N LEU A 179 -6.28 5.61 6.87
CA LEU A 179 -7.00 5.01 5.75
C LEU A 179 -7.35 6.06 4.68
N GLY A 180 -7.84 7.23 5.08
CA GLY A 180 -8.10 8.34 4.18
C GLY A 180 -6.84 8.80 3.44
N SER A 181 -5.71 8.92 4.15
CA SER A 181 -4.42 9.28 3.55
C SER A 181 -3.93 8.22 2.56
N ILE A 182 -4.06 6.94 2.88
CA ILE A 182 -3.72 5.85 1.96
C ILE A 182 -4.57 5.96 0.70
N MET A 183 -5.89 6.04 0.84
CA MET A 183 -6.83 6.13 -0.30
C MET A 183 -6.57 7.35 -1.19
N ASN A 184 -6.14 8.47 -0.60
CA ASN A 184 -5.84 9.69 -1.36
C ASN A 184 -4.48 9.65 -2.09
N ASN A 185 -3.53 8.79 -1.65
CA ASN A 185 -2.17 8.71 -2.22
C ASN A 185 -1.94 7.48 -3.10
N MET A 186 -2.92 6.60 -3.27
CA MET A 186 -2.78 5.38 -4.10
C MET A 186 -2.81 5.65 -5.60
N GLY A 187 -3.11 6.87 -6.06
CA GLY A 187 -3.27 7.18 -7.48
C GLY A 187 -4.47 6.48 -8.13
N VAL A 188 -5.48 6.15 -7.33
CA VAL A 188 -6.71 5.48 -7.74
C VAL A 188 -7.88 6.40 -7.42
N ASP A 189 -8.76 6.60 -8.37
CA ASP A 189 -10.02 7.30 -8.13
C ASP A 189 -11.00 6.36 -7.46
N ILE A 190 -11.55 6.78 -6.31
CA ILE A 190 -12.47 5.97 -5.51
C ILE A 190 -13.71 6.78 -5.19
N TYR A 191 -14.88 6.23 -5.46
CA TYR A 191 -16.12 6.74 -4.90
C TYR A 191 -17.06 5.61 -4.47
N VAL A 192 -17.94 5.93 -3.55
CA VAL A 192 -18.97 5.03 -3.03
C VAL A 192 -20.31 5.73 -3.11
N ASN A 193 -21.31 5.02 -3.56
CA ASN A 193 -22.68 5.48 -3.56
C ASN A 193 -23.64 4.45 -2.97
N SER A 194 -24.78 4.88 -2.48
CA SER A 194 -25.86 3.99 -2.04
C SER A 194 -26.28 3.09 -3.20
N PHE A 195 -26.50 1.81 -2.90
CA PHE A 195 -26.89 0.84 -3.92
C PHE A 195 -28.27 1.15 -4.50
N ASP A 196 -29.21 1.53 -3.66
CA ASP A 196 -30.60 1.77 -4.05
C ASP A 196 -30.85 3.21 -4.49
N SER A 197 -30.46 4.19 -3.67
CA SER A 197 -30.76 5.60 -3.92
C SER A 197 -29.79 6.31 -4.86
N HIS A 198 -28.61 5.72 -5.11
CA HIS A 198 -27.50 6.30 -5.90
C HIS A 198 -26.83 7.53 -5.26
N ASP A 199 -27.19 7.87 -4.04
CA ASP A 199 -26.62 9.03 -3.34
C ASP A 199 -25.13 8.82 -3.10
N MET A 200 -24.31 9.84 -3.35
CA MET A 200 -22.89 9.80 -3.10
C MET A 200 -22.61 9.74 -1.62
N LEU A 201 -21.93 8.70 -1.17
CA LEU A 201 -21.57 8.46 0.25
C LEU A 201 -20.13 8.84 0.54
N TYR A 202 -19.23 8.65 -0.45
CA TYR A 202 -17.81 8.93 -0.33
C TYR A 202 -17.17 9.20 -1.68
N ALA A 203 -16.17 10.07 -1.72
CA ALA A 203 -15.21 10.20 -2.82
C ALA A 203 -13.84 10.56 -2.23
N ASN A 204 -12.77 9.95 -2.74
CA ASN A 204 -11.43 10.34 -2.34
C ASN A 204 -10.96 11.62 -3.07
N ALA A 205 -9.86 12.20 -2.61
CA ALA A 205 -9.35 13.45 -3.15
C ALA A 205 -8.96 13.35 -4.64
N SER A 206 -8.41 12.22 -5.07
CA SER A 206 -8.05 11.96 -6.47
C SER A 206 -9.29 12.02 -7.36
N MET A 207 -10.35 11.29 -7.00
CA MET A 207 -11.63 11.31 -7.71
C MET A 207 -12.25 12.70 -7.75
N ALA A 208 -12.12 13.47 -6.68
CA ALA A 208 -12.78 14.76 -6.55
C ALA A 208 -12.01 15.91 -7.25
N ALA A 209 -10.73 15.78 -7.46
CA ALA A 209 -9.88 16.86 -7.99
C ALA A 209 -10.35 17.39 -9.36
N PRO A 210 -10.70 16.57 -10.37
CA PRO A 210 -11.18 17.04 -11.67
C PRO A 210 -12.51 17.81 -11.61
N TYR A 211 -13.28 17.61 -10.54
CA TYR A 211 -14.60 18.20 -10.34
C TYR A 211 -14.62 19.42 -9.41
N GLY A 212 -13.44 19.91 -9.01
CA GLY A 212 -13.32 21.07 -8.12
C GLY A 212 -13.40 20.75 -6.62
N GLY A 213 -13.26 19.48 -6.24
CA GLY A 213 -13.13 19.02 -4.86
C GLY A 213 -14.37 18.27 -4.33
N ILE A 214 -14.22 17.76 -3.11
CA ILE A 214 -15.19 16.84 -2.48
C ILE A 214 -16.60 17.44 -2.36
N LYS A 215 -16.71 18.74 -2.13
CA LYS A 215 -18.01 19.44 -2.04
C LYS A 215 -18.90 19.30 -3.27
N HIS A 216 -18.31 19.03 -4.43
CA HIS A 216 -19.06 18.78 -5.66
C HIS A 216 -19.97 17.56 -5.55
N PHE A 217 -19.60 16.57 -4.75
CA PHE A 217 -20.31 15.30 -4.61
C PHE A 217 -21.37 15.30 -3.49
N GLU A 218 -21.31 16.25 -2.56
CA GLU A 218 -22.21 16.31 -1.40
C GLU A 218 -23.67 16.49 -1.84
N GLY A 219 -24.55 15.61 -1.34
CA GLY A 219 -25.99 15.65 -1.59
C GLY A 219 -26.43 15.36 -3.02
N LYS A 220 -25.54 14.87 -3.87
CA LYS A 220 -25.85 14.51 -5.26
C LYS A 220 -25.90 13.00 -5.45
N LYS A 221 -26.63 12.58 -6.47
CA LYS A 221 -26.58 11.22 -6.99
C LYS A 221 -25.35 11.02 -7.87
N CYS A 222 -24.83 9.79 -7.96
CA CYS A 222 -23.61 9.50 -8.73
C CYS A 222 -23.68 10.00 -10.17
N TRP A 223 -24.81 9.80 -10.85
CA TRP A 223 -25.00 10.25 -12.22
C TRP A 223 -25.09 11.80 -12.34
N GLN A 224 -25.59 12.51 -11.32
CA GLN A 224 -25.59 13.98 -11.28
C GLN A 224 -24.21 14.57 -11.04
N ALA A 225 -23.40 13.86 -10.26
CA ALA A 225 -22.06 14.33 -9.90
C ALA A 225 -21.04 14.08 -11.02
N LEU A 226 -21.20 12.97 -11.77
CA LEU A 226 -20.21 12.51 -12.74
C LEU A 226 -20.51 12.91 -14.19
N TYR A 227 -21.78 13.17 -14.52
CA TYR A 227 -22.22 13.46 -15.88
C TYR A 227 -23.09 14.72 -15.90
N THR A 228 -22.78 15.63 -16.80
CA THR A 228 -23.49 16.92 -16.91
C THR A 228 -24.83 16.81 -17.67
N ASP A 229 -25.00 15.75 -18.44
CA ASP A 229 -26.11 15.53 -19.38
C ASP A 229 -27.11 14.45 -18.92
N LYS A 230 -26.83 13.77 -17.79
CA LYS A 230 -27.67 12.69 -17.30
C LYS A 230 -28.74 13.19 -16.34
N THR A 231 -29.97 12.77 -16.58
CA THR A 231 -31.14 13.07 -15.74
C THR A 231 -31.61 11.86 -14.92
N GLY A 232 -30.94 10.72 -15.05
CA GLY A 232 -31.29 9.48 -14.38
C GLY A 232 -30.13 8.47 -14.37
N GLU A 233 -30.44 7.26 -13.93
CA GLU A 233 -29.50 6.16 -13.83
C GLU A 233 -28.82 5.86 -15.18
N CYS A 234 -27.54 5.52 -15.15
CA CYS A 234 -26.76 5.19 -16.34
C CYS A 234 -27.21 3.83 -16.90
N GLU A 235 -27.46 3.74 -18.22
CA GLU A 235 -27.82 2.49 -18.91
C GLU A 235 -26.74 1.40 -18.76
N PHE A 236 -25.47 1.83 -18.63
CA PHE A 236 -24.31 0.97 -18.44
C PHE A 236 -23.97 0.74 -16.96
N CYS A 237 -24.88 1.06 -16.02
CA CYS A 237 -24.62 0.90 -14.59
C CYS A 237 -24.33 -0.58 -14.25
N PRO A 238 -23.19 -0.91 -13.65
CA PRO A 238 -22.80 -2.30 -13.39
C PRO A 238 -23.58 -2.96 -12.24
N LYS A 239 -24.37 -2.22 -11.49
CA LYS A 239 -25.07 -2.70 -10.28
C LYS A 239 -25.78 -4.04 -10.44
N ARG A 240 -26.41 -4.27 -11.61
CA ARG A 240 -27.08 -5.54 -11.94
C ARG A 240 -26.17 -6.78 -11.94
N HIS A 241 -24.85 -6.57 -12.03
CA HIS A 241 -23.85 -7.64 -11.99
C HIS A 241 -23.22 -7.82 -10.61
N LEU A 242 -23.52 -6.94 -9.65
CA LEU A 242 -22.85 -6.86 -8.36
C LEU A 242 -23.59 -7.58 -7.24
N ILE A 243 -24.83 -7.98 -7.45
CA ILE A 243 -25.63 -8.79 -6.53
C ILE A 243 -26.21 -10.00 -7.26
N ASP A 244 -26.37 -11.10 -6.53
CA ASP A 244 -27.02 -12.30 -7.01
C ASP A 244 -28.56 -12.24 -6.85
N GLU A 245 -29.24 -13.32 -7.21
CA GLU A 245 -30.70 -13.46 -7.10
C GLU A 245 -31.21 -13.38 -5.64
N ASN A 246 -30.31 -13.61 -4.65
CA ASN A 246 -30.61 -13.51 -3.23
C ASN A 246 -30.24 -12.15 -2.63
N GLY A 247 -29.77 -11.20 -3.45
CA GLY A 247 -29.32 -9.87 -3.02
C GLY A 247 -27.94 -9.86 -2.33
N LEU A 248 -27.16 -10.93 -2.46
CA LEU A 248 -25.81 -11.01 -1.90
C LEU A 248 -24.77 -10.50 -2.89
N PRO A 249 -23.70 -9.83 -2.39
CA PRO A 249 -22.62 -9.34 -3.24
C PRO A 249 -21.97 -10.45 -4.06
N THR A 250 -21.77 -10.20 -5.35
CA THR A 250 -21.04 -11.06 -6.28
C THR A 250 -19.54 -10.75 -6.27
N LYS A 251 -18.79 -11.30 -7.24
CA LYS A 251 -17.39 -10.94 -7.48
C LYS A 251 -17.27 -9.53 -8.03
N VAL A 252 -16.09 -8.94 -7.88
CA VAL A 252 -15.75 -7.65 -8.47
C VAL A 252 -15.96 -7.71 -9.98
N TYR A 253 -16.70 -6.76 -10.52
CA TYR A 253 -16.89 -6.55 -11.93
C TYR A 253 -15.92 -5.51 -12.46
N SER A 254 -15.25 -5.76 -13.59
CA SER A 254 -14.26 -4.83 -14.14
C SER A 254 -14.41 -4.66 -15.65
N TRP A 255 -14.11 -3.45 -16.14
CA TRP A 255 -14.09 -3.12 -17.56
C TRP A 255 -13.13 -1.96 -17.83
N ASP A 256 -12.69 -1.84 -19.08
CA ASP A 256 -11.94 -0.68 -19.54
C ASP A 256 -12.91 0.38 -20.06
N TYR A 257 -12.69 1.64 -19.68
CA TYR A 257 -13.51 2.78 -20.01
C TYR A 257 -12.65 3.93 -20.50
N GLN A 258 -13.03 4.52 -21.63
CA GLN A 258 -12.40 5.72 -22.14
C GLN A 258 -13.23 6.94 -21.77
N ARG A 259 -12.65 7.85 -21.01
CA ARG A 259 -13.34 9.04 -20.53
C ARG A 259 -13.57 10.04 -21.68
N PRO A 260 -14.81 10.50 -21.92
CA PRO A 260 -15.14 11.22 -23.15
C PRO A 260 -14.48 12.59 -23.31
N PHE A 261 -14.22 13.31 -22.19
CA PHE A 261 -13.75 14.70 -22.28
C PHE A 261 -12.24 14.83 -22.51
N ASP A 262 -11.43 13.87 -22.14
CA ASP A 262 -9.96 13.89 -22.27
C ASP A 262 -9.39 12.66 -22.98
N GLN A 263 -10.26 11.71 -23.35
CA GLN A 263 -9.91 10.46 -24.05
C GLN A 263 -8.93 9.55 -23.28
N CYS A 264 -8.71 9.78 -21.98
CA CYS A 264 -7.89 8.93 -21.15
C CYS A 264 -8.56 7.59 -20.85
N TRP A 265 -7.78 6.52 -20.85
CA TRP A 265 -8.24 5.17 -20.57
C TRP A 265 -8.14 4.85 -19.09
N PHE A 266 -9.22 4.31 -18.55
CA PHE A 266 -9.32 3.85 -17.17
C PHE A 266 -9.74 2.39 -17.12
N ARG A 267 -9.14 1.62 -16.21
CA ARG A 267 -9.69 0.33 -15.79
C ARG A 267 -10.54 0.55 -14.55
N VAL A 268 -11.81 0.24 -14.68
CA VAL A 268 -12.81 0.45 -13.64
C VAL A 268 -13.10 -0.88 -12.96
N PHE A 269 -13.14 -0.86 -11.64
CA PHE A 269 -13.57 -1.99 -10.82
C PHE A 269 -14.79 -1.58 -10.00
N SER A 270 -15.73 -2.49 -9.86
CA SER A 270 -17.01 -2.25 -9.22
C SER A 270 -17.38 -3.40 -8.31
N ALA A 271 -17.85 -3.10 -7.09
CA ALA A 271 -18.28 -4.11 -6.12
C ALA A 271 -19.42 -3.58 -5.26
N ALA A 272 -20.29 -4.49 -4.80
CA ALA A 272 -21.27 -4.23 -3.76
C ALA A 272 -20.74 -4.70 -2.40
N PHE A 273 -21.04 -3.95 -1.33
CA PHE A 273 -20.66 -4.31 0.03
C PHE A 273 -21.57 -3.61 1.04
N PRO A 274 -21.72 -4.15 2.29
CA PRO A 274 -22.47 -3.46 3.33
C PRO A 274 -21.73 -2.21 3.83
N TRP A 275 -22.43 -1.07 3.85
CA TRP A 275 -21.92 0.20 4.36
C TRP A 275 -22.03 0.27 5.89
N ILE A 276 -21.52 1.36 6.48
CA ILE A 276 -21.45 1.58 7.93
C ILE A 276 -22.82 1.46 8.62
N ASP A 277 -23.89 1.85 7.93
CA ASP A 277 -25.28 1.77 8.40
C ASP A 277 -25.95 0.42 8.13
N GLY A 278 -25.21 -0.52 7.55
CA GLY A 278 -25.69 -1.86 7.15
C GLY A 278 -26.47 -1.90 5.82
N GLN A 279 -26.69 -0.75 5.17
CA GLN A 279 -27.27 -0.72 3.82
C GLN A 279 -26.25 -1.14 2.78
N MET A 280 -26.72 -1.68 1.66
CA MET A 280 -25.85 -2.04 0.56
C MET A 280 -25.29 -0.78 -0.12
N ALA A 281 -23.99 -0.74 -0.31
CA ALA A 281 -23.28 0.30 -1.03
C ALA A 281 -22.57 -0.27 -2.27
N HIS A 282 -22.29 0.61 -3.20
CA HIS A 282 -21.60 0.33 -4.44
C HIS A 282 -20.31 1.14 -4.46
N VAL A 283 -19.16 0.44 -4.42
CA VAL A 283 -17.84 1.05 -4.59
C VAL A 283 -17.41 0.94 -6.03
N ILE A 284 -16.88 2.03 -6.54
CA ILE A 284 -16.22 2.11 -7.84
C ILE A 284 -14.81 2.61 -7.63
N THR A 285 -13.86 1.93 -8.24
CA THR A 285 -12.47 2.37 -8.30
C THR A 285 -12.03 2.42 -9.75
N SER A 286 -11.27 3.45 -10.13
CA SER A 286 -10.71 3.56 -11.47
C SER A 286 -9.21 3.85 -11.39
N VAL A 287 -8.46 3.16 -12.25
CA VAL A 287 -7.01 3.29 -12.39
C VAL A 287 -6.73 3.78 -13.80
N ASP A 288 -5.90 4.80 -13.93
CA ASP A 288 -5.41 5.27 -15.23
C ASP A 288 -4.54 4.19 -15.88
N ILE A 289 -4.92 3.77 -17.10
CA ILE A 289 -4.22 2.78 -17.91
C ILE A 289 -3.77 3.35 -19.25
N ASP A 290 -3.76 4.67 -19.41
CA ASP A 290 -3.45 5.33 -20.70
C ASP A 290 -2.03 4.96 -21.16
N HIS A 291 -1.07 4.98 -20.25
CA HIS A 291 0.30 4.54 -20.54
C HIS A 291 0.39 3.06 -20.92
N GLN A 292 -0.37 2.20 -20.25
CA GLN A 292 -0.44 0.77 -20.57
C GLN A 292 -1.03 0.54 -21.96
N LYS A 293 -2.10 1.26 -22.34
CA LYS A 293 -2.73 1.16 -23.66
C LYS A 293 -1.79 1.61 -24.77
N LYS A 294 -1.03 2.68 -24.56
CA LYS A 294 -0.02 3.15 -25.53
C LYS A 294 1.07 2.12 -25.76
N ILE A 295 1.62 1.53 -24.67
CA ILE A 295 2.62 0.47 -24.79
C ILE A 295 2.06 -0.76 -25.50
N GLU A 296 0.81 -1.14 -25.24
CA GLU A 296 0.13 -2.26 -25.89
C GLU A 296 0.01 -2.02 -27.40
N GLU A 297 -0.38 -0.81 -27.81
CA GLU A 297 -0.47 -0.41 -29.23
C GLU A 297 0.89 -0.42 -29.91
N GLU A 298 1.94 0.16 -29.29
CA GLU A 298 3.31 0.14 -29.78
C GLU A 298 3.83 -1.29 -29.96
N LEU A 299 3.52 -2.17 -29.00
CA LEU A 299 3.91 -3.58 -29.05
C LEU A 299 3.22 -4.32 -30.22
N ILE A 300 1.94 -4.06 -30.44
CA ILE A 300 1.20 -4.64 -31.59
C ILE A 300 1.86 -4.22 -32.90
N ILE A 301 2.12 -2.91 -33.07
CA ILE A 301 2.77 -2.37 -34.27
C ILE A 301 4.16 -2.99 -34.48
N ALA A 302 4.96 -3.08 -33.42
CA ALA A 302 6.29 -3.68 -33.48
C ALA A 302 6.27 -5.18 -33.85
N LYS A 303 5.28 -5.91 -33.28
CA LYS A 303 5.06 -7.32 -33.57
C LYS A 303 4.68 -7.52 -35.06
N ASP A 304 3.69 -6.77 -35.55
CA ASP A 304 3.24 -6.87 -36.95
C ASP A 304 4.39 -6.57 -37.92
N LYS A 305 5.22 -5.57 -37.59
CA LYS A 305 6.42 -5.24 -38.36
C LYS A 305 7.43 -6.38 -38.37
N ALA A 306 7.69 -6.99 -37.20
CA ALA A 306 8.62 -8.12 -37.09
C ALA A 306 8.12 -9.35 -37.88
N GLU A 307 6.84 -9.69 -37.76
CA GLU A 307 6.22 -10.81 -38.50
C GLU A 307 6.25 -10.60 -40.02
N ASN A 308 6.00 -9.36 -40.47
CA ASN A 308 6.10 -9.02 -41.89
C ASN A 308 7.54 -9.14 -42.42
N LEU A 309 8.55 -8.67 -41.65
CA LEU A 309 9.96 -8.82 -42.00
C LEU A 309 10.40 -10.30 -42.07
N ASP A 310 9.96 -11.13 -41.13
CA ASP A 310 10.26 -12.56 -41.12
C ASP A 310 9.65 -13.28 -42.33
N ARG A 311 8.40 -12.93 -42.68
CA ARG A 311 7.74 -13.47 -43.89
C ARG A 311 8.43 -13.05 -45.17
N LEU A 312 8.86 -11.78 -45.29
CA LEU A 312 9.62 -11.28 -46.42
C LEU A 312 10.97 -11.99 -46.55
N LYS A 313 11.68 -12.16 -45.42
CA LYS A 313 12.94 -12.89 -45.37
C LYS A 313 12.79 -14.35 -45.82
N SER A 314 11.74 -15.02 -45.34
CA SER A 314 11.46 -16.41 -45.73
C SER A 314 11.13 -16.55 -47.22
N ALA A 315 10.29 -15.65 -47.74
CA ALA A 315 9.98 -15.61 -49.16
C ALA A 315 11.21 -15.29 -50.01
N PHE A 316 12.06 -14.36 -49.59
CA PHE A 316 13.32 -14.04 -50.25
C PHE A 316 14.25 -15.27 -50.36
N LEU A 317 14.48 -15.97 -49.23
CA LEU A 317 15.31 -17.18 -49.19
C LEU A 317 14.76 -18.30 -50.09
N ALA A 318 13.44 -18.48 -50.13
CA ALA A 318 12.78 -19.45 -50.97
C ALA A 318 13.00 -19.12 -52.46
N ASN A 319 12.78 -17.85 -52.85
CA ASN A 319 12.98 -17.39 -54.21
C ASN A 319 14.48 -17.51 -54.64
N MET A 320 15.40 -17.07 -53.80
CA MET A 320 16.86 -17.19 -54.06
C MET A 320 17.28 -18.64 -54.26
N SER A 321 16.76 -19.56 -53.44
CA SER A 321 17.02 -20.99 -53.60
C SER A 321 16.54 -21.52 -54.95
N HIS A 322 15.41 -21.02 -55.46
CA HIS A 322 14.90 -21.40 -56.77
C HIS A 322 15.75 -20.81 -57.91
N GLU A 323 16.09 -19.51 -57.82
CA GLU A 323 16.89 -18.80 -58.81
C GLU A 323 18.34 -19.37 -58.94
N ILE A 324 18.93 -19.86 -57.83
CA ILE A 324 20.24 -20.55 -57.81
C ILE A 324 20.13 -21.97 -58.39
N ARG A 325 19.04 -22.69 -58.09
CA ARG A 325 18.88 -24.09 -58.48
C ARG A 325 18.77 -24.25 -60.00
N THR A 326 18.10 -23.33 -60.68
CA THR A 326 17.83 -23.41 -62.13
C THR A 326 19.13 -23.40 -62.95
N PRO A 327 20.01 -22.40 -62.86
CA PRO A 327 21.28 -22.39 -63.61
C PRO A 327 22.21 -23.52 -63.16
N LEU A 328 22.22 -23.87 -61.85
CA LEU A 328 23.03 -24.98 -61.36
C LEU A 328 22.63 -26.31 -62.00
N ASN A 329 21.33 -26.60 -62.07
CA ASN A 329 20.83 -27.81 -62.74
C ASN A 329 21.16 -27.84 -64.24
N SER A 330 21.11 -26.67 -64.92
CA SER A 330 21.51 -26.55 -66.32
C SER A 330 22.99 -26.90 -66.51
N ILE A 331 23.88 -26.33 -65.68
CA ILE A 331 25.34 -26.61 -65.69
C ILE A 331 25.55 -28.09 -65.45
N VAL A 332 24.96 -28.72 -64.44
CA VAL A 332 25.15 -30.14 -64.14
C VAL A 332 24.59 -31.03 -65.23
N GLY A 333 23.39 -30.68 -65.81
CA GLY A 333 22.81 -31.45 -66.90
C GLY A 333 23.66 -31.44 -68.17
N PHE A 334 24.08 -30.25 -68.63
CA PHE A 334 24.90 -30.14 -69.80
C PHE A 334 26.32 -30.68 -69.58
N ALA A 335 26.88 -30.61 -68.36
CA ALA A 335 28.11 -31.27 -68.01
C ALA A 335 28.04 -32.81 -68.20
N SER A 336 26.90 -33.41 -67.82
CA SER A 336 26.71 -34.86 -68.01
C SER A 336 26.58 -35.24 -69.49
N MET A 337 25.84 -34.41 -70.26
CA MET A 337 25.71 -34.65 -71.72
C MET A 337 27.04 -34.45 -72.49
N LEU A 338 27.86 -33.49 -72.07
CA LEU A 338 29.20 -33.22 -72.65
C LEU A 338 30.10 -34.44 -72.62
N VAL A 339 29.96 -35.33 -71.66
CA VAL A 339 30.78 -36.54 -71.53
C VAL A 339 30.43 -37.59 -72.59
N GLU A 340 29.18 -37.66 -72.98
CA GLU A 340 28.67 -38.69 -73.94
C GLU A 340 28.61 -38.19 -75.38
N GLU A 341 28.75 -36.89 -75.60
CA GLU A 341 28.60 -36.26 -76.92
C GLU A 341 29.93 -36.38 -77.73
N GLU A 342 29.84 -36.88 -78.98
CA GLU A 342 30.98 -37.04 -79.89
C GLU A 342 31.05 -35.88 -80.89
N ASP A 343 29.94 -35.22 -81.20
CA ASP A 343 29.88 -34.11 -82.12
C ASP A 343 30.55 -32.84 -81.54
N LYS A 344 31.48 -32.25 -82.30
CA LYS A 344 32.24 -31.09 -81.87
C LYS A 344 31.42 -29.83 -81.81
N GLU A 345 30.47 -29.66 -82.69
CA GLU A 345 29.58 -28.43 -82.70
C GLU A 345 28.60 -28.48 -81.57
N GLU A 346 27.98 -29.63 -81.29
CA GLU A 346 27.10 -29.82 -80.15
C GLU A 346 27.80 -29.67 -78.79
N ARG A 347 29.00 -30.21 -78.66
CA ARG A 347 29.89 -30.02 -77.48
C ARG A 347 30.16 -28.54 -77.22
N GLN A 348 30.48 -27.80 -78.30
CA GLN A 348 30.72 -26.36 -78.15
C GLN A 348 29.48 -25.62 -77.70
N GLY A 349 28.28 -25.99 -78.18
CA GLY A 349 27.03 -25.44 -77.72
C GLY A 349 26.72 -25.71 -76.24
N TYR A 350 27.06 -26.95 -75.75
CA TYR A 350 26.87 -27.25 -74.30
C TYR A 350 27.83 -26.44 -73.41
N ILE A 351 29.07 -26.21 -73.88
CA ILE A 351 30.05 -25.38 -73.18
C ILE A 351 29.53 -23.92 -73.06
N GLU A 352 29.01 -23.36 -74.15
CA GLU A 352 28.48 -22.02 -74.20
C GLU A 352 27.26 -21.84 -73.18
N ILE A 353 26.34 -22.79 -73.18
CA ILE A 353 25.22 -22.79 -72.25
C ILE A 353 25.72 -22.88 -70.79
N MET A 354 26.72 -23.71 -70.55
CA MET A 354 27.29 -23.82 -69.18
C MET A 354 27.95 -22.52 -68.74
N GLN A 355 28.68 -21.85 -69.68
CA GLN A 355 29.31 -20.56 -69.37
C GLN A 355 28.29 -19.46 -69.05
N GLU A 356 27.27 -19.33 -69.92
CA GLU A 356 26.15 -18.37 -69.64
C GLU A 356 25.48 -18.59 -68.32
N ASN A 357 25.19 -19.86 -67.97
CA ASN A 357 24.56 -20.17 -66.68
C ASN A 357 25.52 -19.95 -65.48
N THR A 358 26.83 -20.10 -65.70
CA THR A 358 27.83 -19.80 -64.67
C THR A 358 27.92 -18.30 -64.43
N GLU A 359 27.96 -17.49 -65.50
CA GLU A 359 27.94 -16.02 -65.37
C GLU A 359 26.68 -15.54 -64.68
N LEU A 360 25.49 -16.07 -65.01
CA LEU A 360 24.24 -15.77 -64.38
C LEU A 360 24.30 -16.11 -62.86
N LEU A 361 24.84 -17.26 -62.47
CA LEU A 361 24.97 -17.68 -61.09
C LEU A 361 25.92 -16.76 -60.30
N LEU A 362 27.05 -16.37 -60.91
CA LEU A 362 27.99 -15.44 -60.27
C LEU A 362 27.34 -14.05 -60.06
N GLN A 363 26.56 -13.57 -61.02
CA GLN A 363 25.82 -12.32 -60.90
C GLN A 363 24.80 -12.40 -59.74
N LEU A 364 23.99 -13.47 -59.64
CA LEU A 364 23.04 -13.67 -58.55
C LEU A 364 23.74 -13.69 -57.19
N ILE A 365 24.88 -14.35 -57.06
CA ILE A 365 25.68 -14.39 -55.82
C ILE A 365 26.17 -12.96 -55.46
N SER A 366 26.65 -12.22 -56.46
CA SER A 366 27.09 -10.82 -56.24
C SER A 366 25.93 -9.94 -55.76
N ASP A 367 24.77 -10.06 -56.38
CA ASP A 367 23.56 -9.29 -56.01
C ASP A 367 23.12 -9.60 -54.57
N ILE A 368 23.14 -10.88 -54.12
CA ILE A 368 22.85 -11.30 -52.75
C ILE A 368 23.88 -10.74 -51.78
N LEU A 369 25.17 -10.76 -52.10
CA LEU A 369 26.22 -10.21 -51.25
C LEU A 369 26.08 -8.68 -51.10
N ASP A 370 25.77 -7.99 -52.18
CA ASP A 370 25.59 -6.53 -52.15
C ASP A 370 24.34 -6.16 -51.34
N LEU A 371 23.24 -6.91 -51.47
CA LEU A 371 22.05 -6.74 -50.63
C LEU A 371 22.38 -6.96 -49.14
N SER A 372 23.18 -8.01 -48.85
CA SER A 372 23.62 -8.30 -47.47
C SER A 372 24.48 -7.18 -46.87
N LYS A 373 25.35 -6.55 -47.72
CA LYS A 373 26.13 -5.37 -47.27
C LYS A 373 25.26 -4.15 -47.04
N ILE A 374 24.22 -3.96 -47.85
CA ILE A 374 23.22 -2.88 -47.66
C ILE A 374 22.48 -3.07 -46.33
N GLU A 375 21.99 -4.29 -46.07
CA GLU A 375 21.30 -4.61 -44.82
C GLU A 375 22.19 -4.44 -43.60
N ALA A 376 23.47 -4.80 -43.68
CA ALA A 376 24.48 -4.63 -42.63
C ALA A 376 24.95 -3.18 -42.46
N GLY A 377 24.60 -2.27 -43.38
CA GLY A 377 25.07 -0.88 -43.37
C GLY A 377 26.59 -0.78 -43.68
N THR A 378 27.18 -1.80 -44.35
CA THR A 378 28.62 -1.90 -44.64
C THR A 378 28.93 -1.68 -46.10
N LEU A 379 28.00 -1.11 -46.87
CA LEU A 379 28.24 -0.79 -48.27
C LEU A 379 29.15 0.42 -48.41
N ASP A 380 30.38 0.19 -48.93
CA ASP A 380 31.32 1.27 -49.23
C ASP A 380 31.05 1.87 -50.62
N PHE A 381 30.78 3.15 -50.63
CA PHE A 381 30.63 3.91 -51.89
C PHE A 381 31.99 4.46 -52.35
N ASN A 382 32.46 3.99 -53.47
CA ASN A 382 33.65 4.53 -54.09
C ASN A 382 33.26 5.75 -54.96
N MET A 383 33.43 6.94 -54.42
CA MET A 383 33.08 8.20 -55.10
C MET A 383 34.24 8.58 -56.03
N GLY A 384 34.00 8.54 -57.32
CA GLY A 384 34.96 8.94 -58.35
C GLY A 384 34.37 9.92 -59.35
N TYR A 385 35.24 10.61 -60.07
CA TYR A 385 34.80 11.46 -61.18
C TYR A 385 34.47 10.60 -62.38
N LEU A 386 33.21 10.66 -62.86
CA LEU A 386 32.74 9.98 -64.07
C LEU A 386 32.65 10.98 -65.20
N ASN A 387 33.31 10.69 -66.34
CA ASN A 387 33.15 11.48 -67.54
C ASN A 387 31.82 11.07 -68.23
N ILE A 388 30.87 12.01 -68.26
CA ILE A 388 29.51 11.77 -68.86
C ILE A 388 29.57 11.31 -70.32
N ARG A 389 30.60 11.62 -71.05
CA ARG A 389 30.75 11.15 -72.43
C ARG A 389 31.07 9.65 -72.47
N ASP A 390 31.91 9.16 -71.59
CA ASP A 390 32.29 7.74 -71.52
C ASP A 390 31.14 6.88 -71.02
N PHE A 391 30.33 7.43 -70.12
CA PHE A 391 29.10 6.77 -69.61
C PHE A 391 28.04 6.52 -70.73
N ARG A 392 27.95 7.43 -71.69
CA ARG A 392 26.96 7.38 -72.79
C ARG A 392 27.35 6.37 -73.89
N GLN A 393 28.58 5.87 -73.94
CA GLN A 393 29.07 4.88 -74.87
C GLN A 393 28.95 3.44 -74.38
N ASN A 394 28.68 3.28 -73.05
CA ASN A 394 28.63 1.96 -72.37
C ASN A 394 27.23 1.57 -71.91
N ILE A 395 26.19 2.28 -72.36
CA ILE A 395 24.79 1.91 -72.29
C ILE A 395 24.28 1.63 -73.72
#